data_0b62bba76c7b00c8b39ec5c3dc9d5a40
#
_entry.id   0b62bba76c7b00c8b39ec5c3dc9d5a40
#
_cell.length_a   1.000
_cell.length_b   1.000
_cell.length_c   1.000
_cell.angle_alpha   90.00
_cell.angle_beta   90.00
_cell.angle_gamma   90.00
#
_symmetry.space_group_name_H-M   'P 1'
#
loop_
_entity.id
_entity.type
_entity.pdbx_description
1 polymer ?
#
loop_
_entity_poly.entity_id
_entity_poly.type
_entity_poly.pdbx_seq_one_letter_code
_entity_poly.pdbx_strand_id
1 'polypeptide(L)'
;MKGFLFITFLFSFFVVFSQPAIHFETRIHDFGTIQEVNGPVAYDFEFINQGNTPILIKNVESSCGCTSPEWTKQPVLPGKKGFVKATFSPKDRPGYFDKTITVYSNARPGVMELKIKGTVQGKARTILDDYPYELPSGLRLPLEEISLMKVHKGEVK
;
A
#
# COMPACT_ATOMS: atom_id res chain seq x y z
N MET A 1 15.20 33.63 70.80
CA MET A 1 15.08 33.99 69.41
C MET A 1 14.91 32.68 68.68
N LYS A 2 13.62 32.38 68.23
CA LYS A 2 13.28 31.11 67.53
C LYS A 2 13.21 31.43 66.05
N GLY A 3 14.19 30.93 65.24
CA GLY A 3 14.21 31.07 63.81
C GLY A 3 13.22 30.10 63.18
N PHE A 4 12.22 30.61 62.49
CA PHE A 4 11.24 29.82 61.72
C PHE A 4 11.81 29.59 60.31
N LEU A 5 12.21 28.36 60.03
CA LEU A 5 12.74 27.96 58.72
C LEU A 5 11.55 27.71 57.80
N PHE A 6 11.26 28.63 56.86
CA PHE A 6 10.24 28.48 55.83
C PHE A 6 10.81 27.66 54.71
N ILE A 7 10.47 26.35 54.67
CA ILE A 7 10.79 25.47 53.55
C ILE A 7 9.74 25.70 52.46
N THR A 8 10.06 26.50 51.46
CA THR A 8 9.28 26.68 50.25
C THR A 8 9.44 25.44 49.38
N PHE A 9 8.44 24.56 49.39
CA PHE A 9 8.35 23.38 48.51
C PHE A 9 7.97 23.85 47.09
N LEU A 10 8.98 23.98 46.22
CA LEU A 10 8.81 24.35 44.85
C LEU A 10 8.17 23.17 44.11
N PHE A 11 6.85 23.19 43.93
CA PHE A 11 6.11 22.20 43.15
C PHE A 11 6.43 22.43 41.67
N SER A 12 7.45 21.74 41.16
CA SER A 12 7.84 21.78 39.75
C SER A 12 6.74 21.09 38.92
N PHE A 13 5.88 21.88 38.26
CA PHE A 13 4.87 21.38 37.36
C PHE A 13 5.57 20.84 36.10
N PHE A 14 5.79 19.53 36.03
CA PHE A 14 6.20 18.87 34.78
C PHE A 14 5.03 18.92 33.82
N VAL A 15 5.07 19.83 32.85
CA VAL A 15 4.16 19.82 31.70
C VAL A 15 4.57 18.65 30.82
N VAL A 16 3.86 17.54 30.97
CA VAL A 16 4.00 16.39 30.05
C VAL A 16 3.39 16.78 28.72
N PHE A 17 4.23 17.17 27.76
CA PHE A 17 3.79 17.36 26.38
C PHE A 17 3.36 16.00 25.82
N SER A 18 2.08 15.80 25.82
CA SER A 18 1.48 14.64 25.21
C SER A 18 1.51 14.78 23.69
N GLN A 19 1.96 13.71 23.03
CA GLN A 19 2.13 13.67 21.59
C GLN A 19 1.19 12.62 20.98
N PRO A 20 0.76 12.82 19.70
CA PRO A 20 -0.03 11.82 19.01
C PRO A 20 0.84 10.55 18.84
N ALA A 21 0.30 9.41 19.23
CA ALA A 21 0.97 8.10 19.17
C ALA A 21 0.13 7.14 18.35
N ILE A 22 0.64 6.78 17.17
CA ILE A 22 -0.01 5.81 16.27
C ILE A 22 0.52 4.40 16.54
N HIS A 23 -0.38 3.46 16.71
CA HIS A 23 -0.05 2.06 16.89
C HIS A 23 -0.80 1.21 15.85
N PHE A 24 -0.06 0.56 14.95
CA PHE A 24 -0.60 -0.45 14.03
C PHE A 24 -0.58 -1.82 14.69
N GLU A 25 -1.68 -2.56 14.59
CA GLU A 25 -1.78 -3.95 15.11
C GLU A 25 -0.79 -4.86 14.35
N THR A 26 -0.69 -4.67 13.05
CA THR A 26 0.33 -5.31 12.20
C THR A 26 0.88 -4.30 11.19
N ARG A 27 2.14 -4.47 10.81
CA ARG A 27 2.80 -3.65 9.80
C ARG A 27 3.18 -4.43 8.55
N ILE A 28 3.03 -5.73 8.58
CA ILE A 28 3.36 -6.61 7.46
C ILE A 28 2.19 -7.56 7.26
N HIS A 29 1.66 -7.59 6.05
CA HIS A 29 0.64 -8.55 5.66
C HIS A 29 1.16 -9.44 4.54
N ASP A 30 1.01 -10.75 4.73
CA ASP A 30 1.37 -11.76 3.74
C ASP A 30 0.08 -12.33 3.13
N PHE A 31 -0.13 -12.07 1.85
CA PHE A 31 -1.27 -12.62 1.11
C PHE A 31 -1.12 -14.11 0.79
N GLY A 32 0.08 -14.68 1.05
CA GLY A 32 0.40 -16.04 0.60
C GLY A 32 0.42 -16.14 -0.93
N THR A 33 -0.11 -17.23 -1.47
CA THR A 33 -0.26 -17.41 -2.90
C THR A 33 -1.60 -16.90 -3.38
N ILE A 34 -1.59 -15.92 -4.28
CA ILE A 34 -2.78 -15.33 -4.91
C ILE A 34 -2.81 -15.69 -6.39
N GLN A 35 -4.02 -15.88 -6.94
CA GLN A 35 -4.21 -16.18 -8.34
C GLN A 35 -4.40 -14.87 -9.12
N GLU A 36 -3.64 -14.69 -10.20
CA GLU A 36 -3.76 -13.50 -11.07
C GLU A 36 -5.18 -13.29 -11.58
N VAL A 37 -5.87 -14.38 -11.92
CA VAL A 37 -7.23 -14.36 -12.48
C VAL A 37 -8.29 -13.87 -11.51
N ASN A 38 -8.02 -13.90 -10.21
CA ASN A 38 -8.97 -13.43 -9.19
C ASN A 38 -8.98 -11.90 -9.05
N GLY A 39 -8.05 -11.20 -9.74
CA GLY A 39 -7.97 -9.74 -9.72
C GLY A 39 -7.30 -9.18 -8.46
N PRO A 40 -7.51 -7.89 -8.17
CA PRO A 40 -6.84 -7.19 -7.07
C PRO A 40 -7.18 -7.78 -5.70
N VAL A 41 -6.17 -7.77 -4.81
CA VAL A 41 -6.31 -8.11 -3.39
C VAL A 41 -6.05 -6.87 -2.53
N ALA A 42 -6.74 -6.75 -1.40
CA ALA A 42 -6.60 -5.61 -0.51
C ALA A 42 -6.48 -6.04 0.95
N TYR A 43 -5.76 -5.23 1.72
CA TYR A 43 -5.64 -5.41 3.16
C TYR A 43 -5.74 -4.06 3.87
N ASP A 44 -6.51 -4.02 4.96
CA ASP A 44 -6.67 -2.85 5.81
C ASP A 44 -5.72 -2.96 7.01
N PHE A 45 -4.68 -2.12 7.02
CA PHE A 45 -3.82 -1.95 8.19
C PHE A 45 -4.54 -1.06 9.19
N GLU A 46 -5.17 -1.67 10.18
CA GLU A 46 -5.83 -0.92 11.25
C GLU A 46 -4.80 -0.35 12.21
N PHE A 47 -5.04 0.87 12.67
CA PHE A 47 -4.28 1.50 13.74
C PHE A 47 -5.21 2.11 14.78
N ILE A 48 -4.68 2.25 16.00
CA ILE A 48 -5.34 2.96 17.09
C ILE A 48 -4.50 4.19 17.48
N ASN A 49 -5.16 5.29 17.79
CA ASN A 49 -4.54 6.44 18.41
C ASN A 49 -4.35 6.18 19.90
N GLN A 50 -3.13 5.83 20.31
CA GLN A 50 -2.75 5.63 21.71
C GLN A 50 -2.28 6.93 22.41
N GLY A 51 -2.20 8.03 21.64
CA GLY A 51 -1.89 9.34 22.20
C GLY A 51 -3.14 10.01 22.77
N ASN A 52 -2.97 11.27 23.20
CA ASN A 52 -4.07 12.09 23.71
C ASN A 52 -4.38 13.30 22.81
N THR A 53 -3.79 13.37 21.63
CA THR A 53 -4.10 14.37 20.60
C THR A 53 -4.51 13.68 19.31
N PRO A 54 -5.34 14.31 18.44
CA PRO A 54 -5.78 13.71 17.20
C PRO A 54 -4.64 13.37 16.24
N ILE A 55 -4.70 12.19 15.63
CA ILE A 55 -3.80 11.77 14.54
C ILE A 55 -4.40 12.16 13.21
N LEU A 56 -3.60 12.82 12.36
CA LEU A 56 -3.92 13.10 10.97
C LEU A 56 -2.89 12.41 10.08
N ILE A 57 -3.34 11.50 9.21
CA ILE A 57 -2.52 10.95 8.13
C ILE A 57 -2.49 12.00 7.01
N LYS A 58 -1.30 12.53 6.72
CA LYS A 58 -1.07 13.59 5.74
C LYS A 58 -0.99 13.06 4.33
N ASN A 59 -0.26 11.94 4.17
CA ASN A 59 -0.05 11.29 2.89
C ASN A 59 0.25 9.80 3.08
N VAL A 60 -0.02 9.01 2.04
CA VAL A 60 0.39 7.60 1.95
C VAL A 60 0.91 7.35 0.53
N GLU A 61 2.10 6.79 0.44
CA GLU A 61 2.78 6.49 -0.82
C GLU A 61 3.06 5.01 -0.93
N SER A 62 2.98 4.46 -2.13
CA SER A 62 3.39 3.09 -2.42
C SER A 62 4.68 3.05 -3.23
N SER A 63 5.48 2.01 -3.04
CA SER A 63 6.75 1.80 -3.75
C SER A 63 6.58 1.49 -5.25
N CYS A 64 5.36 1.28 -5.74
CA CYS A 64 5.06 1.04 -7.16
C CYS A 64 3.64 1.47 -7.51
N GLY A 65 3.39 1.70 -8.81
CA GLY A 65 2.03 1.95 -9.33
C GLY A 65 1.10 0.72 -9.31
N CYS A 66 1.59 -0.44 -8.88
CA CYS A 66 0.82 -1.67 -8.74
C CYS A 66 0.06 -1.77 -7.40
N THR A 67 0.29 -0.82 -6.50
CA THR A 67 -0.35 -0.75 -5.19
C THR A 67 -1.00 0.62 -5.03
N SER A 68 -2.31 0.65 -4.79
CA SER A 68 -3.09 1.86 -4.57
C SER A 68 -3.45 1.98 -3.10
N PRO A 69 -2.95 3.02 -2.39
CA PRO A 69 -3.29 3.24 -0.99
C PRO A 69 -4.56 4.08 -0.84
N GLU A 70 -5.39 3.70 0.13
CA GLU A 70 -6.48 4.51 0.66
C GLU A 70 -6.31 4.61 2.18
N TRP A 71 -6.81 5.68 2.81
CA TRP A 71 -6.66 5.84 4.27
C TRP A 71 -7.72 6.74 4.88
N THR A 72 -7.87 6.68 6.20
CA THR A 72 -8.72 7.57 6.97
C THR A 72 -8.25 9.02 6.81
N LYS A 73 -9.06 9.85 6.12
CA LYS A 73 -8.76 11.26 5.84
C LYS A 73 -9.08 12.19 7.00
N GLN A 74 -10.01 11.79 7.87
CA GLN A 74 -10.42 12.56 9.02
C GLN A 74 -9.44 12.40 10.18
N PRO A 75 -9.28 13.41 11.06
CA PRO A 75 -8.48 13.25 12.27
C PRO A 75 -9.01 12.12 13.16
N VAL A 76 -8.16 11.18 13.52
CA VAL A 76 -8.49 10.06 14.41
C VAL A 76 -8.27 10.50 15.86
N LEU A 77 -9.36 10.61 16.61
CA LEU A 77 -9.35 11.06 18.00
C LEU A 77 -8.66 10.04 18.92
N PRO A 78 -8.18 10.45 20.12
CA PRO A 78 -7.63 9.56 21.11
C PRO A 78 -8.52 8.34 21.38
N GLY A 79 -7.91 7.14 21.43
CA GLY A 79 -8.58 5.86 21.63
C GLY A 79 -9.43 5.37 20.45
N LYS A 80 -9.51 6.12 19.34
CA LYS A 80 -10.24 5.70 18.14
C LYS A 80 -9.33 5.00 17.14
N LYS A 81 -9.95 4.16 16.29
CA LYS A 81 -9.29 3.44 15.21
C LYS A 81 -9.35 4.23 13.89
N GLY A 82 -8.32 4.04 13.08
CA GLY A 82 -8.28 4.40 11.67
C GLY A 82 -7.67 3.26 10.86
N PHE A 83 -7.57 3.43 9.55
CA PHE A 83 -7.00 2.42 8.67
C PHE A 83 -6.14 3.05 7.57
N VAL A 84 -5.23 2.22 7.04
CA VAL A 84 -4.53 2.40 5.77
C VAL A 84 -4.77 1.13 4.96
N LYS A 85 -5.51 1.24 3.87
CA LYS A 85 -5.79 0.14 2.94
C LYS A 85 -4.71 0.11 1.86
N ALA A 86 -4.19 -1.07 1.58
CA ALA A 86 -3.29 -1.32 0.46
C ALA A 86 -3.98 -2.28 -0.52
N THR A 87 -4.25 -1.82 -1.74
CA THR A 87 -4.81 -2.64 -2.82
C THR A 87 -3.73 -2.96 -3.83
N PHE A 88 -3.40 -4.23 -3.99
CA PHE A 88 -2.40 -4.72 -4.94
C PHE A 88 -3.05 -5.35 -6.16
N SER A 89 -2.61 -4.95 -7.38
CA SER A 89 -3.04 -5.53 -8.64
C SER A 89 -2.03 -6.59 -9.11
N PRO A 90 -2.41 -7.88 -9.15
CA PRO A 90 -1.54 -8.96 -9.58
C PRO A 90 -1.41 -9.09 -11.11
N LYS A 91 -2.20 -8.35 -11.89
CA LYS A 91 -2.27 -8.45 -13.34
C LYS A 91 -0.90 -8.27 -14.00
N ASP A 92 -0.49 -9.21 -14.83
CA ASP A 92 0.79 -9.26 -15.56
C ASP A 92 2.03 -9.19 -14.64
N ARG A 93 1.90 -9.75 -13.41
CA ARG A 93 2.96 -9.73 -12.38
C ARG A 93 3.13 -11.08 -11.69
N PRO A 94 3.37 -12.18 -12.43
CA PRO A 94 3.59 -13.48 -11.81
C PRO A 94 4.88 -13.47 -10.99
N GLY A 95 4.92 -14.26 -9.92
CA GLY A 95 6.06 -14.40 -9.03
C GLY A 95 5.92 -13.68 -7.71
N TYR A 96 7.00 -13.64 -6.95
CA TYR A 96 7.03 -13.03 -5.61
C TYR A 96 6.95 -11.50 -5.68
N PHE A 97 6.20 -10.92 -4.75
CA PHE A 97 6.18 -9.47 -4.54
C PHE A 97 6.37 -9.12 -3.06
N ASP A 98 7.06 -8.01 -2.83
CA ASP A 98 7.20 -7.31 -1.53
C ASP A 98 7.10 -5.81 -1.84
N LYS A 99 6.06 -5.16 -1.30
CA LYS A 99 5.75 -3.76 -1.57
C LYS A 99 5.66 -2.99 -0.27
N THR A 100 6.32 -1.84 -0.24
CA THR A 100 6.31 -0.92 0.89
C THR A 100 5.28 0.17 0.67
N ILE A 101 4.55 0.51 1.73
CA ILE A 101 3.62 1.62 1.83
C ILE A 101 4.13 2.56 2.91
N THR A 102 4.50 3.78 2.53
CA THR A 102 5.02 4.80 3.45
C THR A 102 3.88 5.70 3.90
N VAL A 103 3.67 5.76 5.21
CA VAL A 103 2.61 6.54 5.86
C VAL A 103 3.23 7.79 6.50
N TYR A 104 2.77 8.97 6.11
CA TYR A 104 3.16 10.26 6.67
C TYR A 104 2.05 10.80 7.57
N SER A 105 2.37 11.10 8.82
CA SER A 105 1.39 11.61 9.79
C SER A 105 1.96 12.73 10.66
N ASN A 106 1.11 13.27 11.55
CA ASN A 106 1.55 14.18 12.61
C ASN A 106 1.99 13.43 13.88
N ALA A 107 1.91 12.09 13.92
CA ALA A 107 2.32 11.27 15.05
C ALA A 107 3.86 11.16 15.16
N ARG A 108 4.34 10.52 16.23
CA ARG A 108 5.75 10.13 16.35
C ARG A 108 5.87 8.61 16.37
N PRO A 109 6.75 8.07 15.49
CA PRO A 109 7.48 8.73 14.39
C PRO A 109 6.52 9.28 13.33
N GLY A 110 6.91 10.40 12.69
CA GLY A 110 6.09 11.08 11.66
C GLY A 110 5.96 10.30 10.35
N VAL A 111 6.86 9.33 10.14
CA VAL A 111 6.90 8.44 8.97
C VAL A 111 6.94 7.00 9.45
N MET A 112 6.12 6.16 8.88
CA MET A 112 6.06 4.72 9.18
C MET A 112 5.92 3.93 7.89
N GLU A 113 6.51 2.73 7.88
CA GLU A 113 6.41 1.80 6.77
C GLU A 113 5.50 0.62 7.12
N LEU A 114 4.63 0.30 6.19
CA LEU A 114 3.82 -0.91 6.15
C LEU A 114 4.27 -1.73 4.94
N LYS A 115 4.08 -3.05 4.98
CA LYS A 115 4.48 -3.94 3.90
C LYS A 115 3.38 -4.93 3.56
N ILE A 116 3.23 -5.18 2.27
CA ILE A 116 2.46 -6.31 1.75
C ILE A 116 3.38 -7.20 0.93
N LYS A 117 3.23 -8.50 1.07
CA LYS A 117 4.01 -9.49 0.34
C LYS A 117 3.15 -10.68 -0.04
N GLY A 118 3.66 -11.49 -0.96
CA GLY A 118 2.99 -12.71 -1.40
C GLY A 118 3.60 -13.24 -2.69
N THR A 119 2.96 -14.22 -3.28
CA THR A 119 3.36 -14.80 -4.57
C THR A 119 2.16 -14.83 -5.49
N VAL A 120 2.29 -14.24 -6.68
CA VAL A 120 1.27 -14.29 -7.73
C VAL A 120 1.47 -15.55 -8.55
N GLN A 121 0.48 -16.41 -8.57
CA GLN A 121 0.40 -17.49 -9.55
C GLN A 121 -0.24 -16.92 -10.81
N GLY A 122 0.56 -16.81 -11.87
CA GLY A 122 0.15 -16.28 -13.16
C GLY A 122 -0.95 -17.13 -13.81
N LYS A 123 -1.72 -16.51 -14.66
CA LYS A 123 -2.66 -17.21 -15.53
C LYS A 123 -1.88 -18.19 -16.42
N ALA A 124 -2.36 -19.43 -16.52
CA ALA A 124 -1.84 -20.35 -17.52
C ALA A 124 -2.03 -19.73 -18.91
N ARG A 125 -0.93 -19.46 -19.62
CA ARG A 125 -0.99 -18.97 -21.00
C ARG A 125 -1.44 -20.09 -21.90
N THR A 126 -2.40 -19.76 -22.74
CA THR A 126 -2.86 -20.65 -23.82
C THR A 126 -2.21 -20.23 -25.14
N ILE A 127 -2.23 -21.11 -26.14
CA ILE A 127 -1.78 -20.78 -27.49
C ILE A 127 -2.51 -19.54 -28.04
N LEU A 128 -3.77 -19.34 -27.63
CA LEU A 128 -4.56 -18.16 -28.02
C LEU A 128 -4.07 -16.85 -27.41
N ASP A 129 -3.48 -16.90 -26.20
CA ASP A 129 -2.91 -15.72 -25.56
C ASP A 129 -1.59 -15.30 -26.24
N ASP A 130 -0.81 -16.28 -26.74
CA ASP A 130 0.46 -16.02 -27.40
C ASP A 130 0.29 -15.74 -28.90
N TYR A 131 -0.73 -16.33 -29.53
CA TYR A 131 -1.02 -16.22 -30.95
C TYR A 131 -2.52 -15.90 -31.19
N PRO A 132 -2.97 -14.67 -30.87
CA PRO A 132 -4.38 -14.30 -30.89
C PRO A 132 -4.96 -14.19 -32.31
N TYR A 133 -4.13 -14.06 -33.33
CA TYR A 133 -4.59 -13.88 -34.69
C TYR A 133 -4.47 -15.16 -35.51
N GLU A 134 -5.58 -15.62 -36.05
CA GLU A 134 -5.65 -16.76 -36.95
C GLU A 134 -5.85 -16.29 -38.39
N LEU A 135 -4.95 -16.69 -39.28
CA LEU A 135 -5.06 -16.47 -40.70
C LEU A 135 -6.03 -17.49 -41.34
N PRO A 136 -6.61 -17.18 -42.51
CA PRO A 136 -7.48 -18.12 -43.24
C PRO A 136 -6.81 -19.48 -43.58
N SER A 137 -5.48 -19.53 -43.55
CA SER A 137 -4.68 -20.73 -43.70
C SER A 137 -4.59 -21.60 -42.44
N GLY A 138 -5.19 -21.18 -41.31
CA GLY A 138 -5.08 -21.82 -40.00
C GLY A 138 -3.79 -21.51 -39.25
N LEU A 139 -2.87 -20.71 -39.82
CA LEU A 139 -1.65 -20.24 -39.14
C LEU A 139 -2.01 -19.15 -38.13
N ARG A 140 -1.42 -19.21 -36.96
CA ARG A 140 -1.59 -18.19 -35.91
C ARG A 140 -0.31 -17.32 -35.77
N LEU A 141 -0.50 -16.01 -35.57
CA LEU A 141 0.57 -15.04 -35.47
C LEU A 141 0.58 -14.38 -34.10
N PRO A 142 1.77 -14.06 -33.52
CA PRO A 142 1.90 -13.25 -32.31
C PRO A 142 1.57 -11.78 -32.62
N LEU A 143 1.15 -11.04 -31.60
CA LEU A 143 0.80 -9.60 -31.72
C LEU A 143 1.92 -8.75 -32.32
N GLU A 144 3.19 -9.09 -32.03
CA GLU A 144 4.36 -8.33 -32.47
C GLU A 144 4.58 -8.38 -34.00
N GLU A 145 4.25 -9.50 -34.64
CA GLU A 145 4.45 -9.66 -36.09
C GLU A 145 3.39 -8.92 -36.92
N ILE A 146 2.18 -8.69 -36.35
CA ILE A 146 1.11 -7.98 -37.08
C ILE A 146 1.43 -6.50 -37.24
N SER A 147 2.21 -5.91 -36.33
CA SER A 147 2.66 -4.53 -36.45
C SER A 147 3.53 -4.29 -37.68
N LEU A 148 4.22 -5.31 -38.17
CA LEU A 148 5.07 -5.28 -39.36
C LEU A 148 4.30 -5.55 -40.67
N MET A 149 3.09 -6.16 -40.56
CA MET A 149 2.22 -6.48 -41.73
C MET A 149 1.19 -5.39 -42.01
N LYS A 150 1.52 -4.11 -41.88
CA LYS A 150 0.77 -3.07 -42.61
C LYS A 150 1.11 -3.18 -44.11
N VAL A 151 0.61 -4.24 -44.74
CA VAL A 151 0.58 -4.34 -46.20
C VAL A 151 -0.33 -3.23 -46.66
N HIS A 152 0.22 -2.23 -47.32
CA HIS A 152 -0.54 -1.24 -48.03
C HIS A 152 -1.38 -1.97 -49.09
N LYS A 153 -2.70 -1.91 -48.92
CA LYS A 153 -3.66 -2.43 -49.90
C LYS A 153 -3.42 -1.66 -51.22
N GLY A 154 -2.68 -2.25 -52.14
CA GLY A 154 -2.48 -1.61 -53.43
C GLY A 154 -1.19 -1.90 -54.21
N GLU A 155 -0.19 -2.59 -53.64
CA GLU A 155 1.02 -2.94 -54.42
C GLU A 155 1.25 -4.44 -54.50
N VAL A 156 0.49 -5.08 -55.39
CA VAL A 156 0.91 -6.33 -55.99
C VAL A 156 1.34 -5.97 -57.42
N LYS A 157 2.63 -5.84 -57.65
CA LYS A 157 3.23 -5.97 -58.98
C LYS A 157 3.80 -7.36 -59.10
#